data_a85383a0c0d82fb8cc7f9763e4731422
#
_entry.id   a85383a0c0d82fb8cc7f9763e4731422
#
_cell.length_a   1.000
_cell.length_b   1.000
_cell.length_c   1.000
_cell.angle_alpha   90.00
_cell.angle_beta   90.00
_cell.angle_gamma   90.00
#
_symmetry.space_group_name_H-M   'P 1'
#
loop_
_entity.id
_entity.type
_entity.pdbx_description
1 polymer ?
#
loop_
_entity_poly.entity_id
_entity_poly.type
_entity_poly.pdbx_seq_one_letter_code
_entity_poly.pdbx_strand_id
1 'polypeptide(L)'
;DKDVIFQVPMCGCYQAMNAELALEASEYLLAGEEIHMDRWKEALAELHWEGRMERVGAHITVDGAHNPGAMEAFVESVKALDESERGEMVLLFSAVSDKKYDQMIEYLCENLDVKAYVVTQIEDERGVPAEKLADVFRRYTDRPVYCKERLEDAVRTAMNERGETGEIYCLGSLYLVGMMKKLLAGGAIDDQF
;
A
#
# COMPACT_ATOMS: atom_id res chain seq x y z
N ASP A 1 -32.24 19.89 4.26
CA ASP A 1 -31.20 19.03 3.66
C ASP A 1 -30.83 17.99 4.72
N LYS A 2 -31.07 16.71 4.42
CA LYS A 2 -30.55 15.63 5.27
C LYS A 2 -29.15 15.33 4.75
N ASP A 3 -28.16 15.35 5.64
CA ASP A 3 -26.82 14.90 5.32
C ASP A 3 -26.89 13.49 4.76
N VAL A 4 -26.37 13.31 3.55
CA VAL A 4 -26.33 11.99 2.90
C VAL A 4 -25.01 11.35 3.25
N ILE A 5 -25.05 10.24 3.97
CA ILE A 5 -23.87 9.47 4.36
C ILE A 5 -23.63 8.37 3.33
N PHE A 6 -22.42 8.35 2.78
CA PHE A 6 -21.92 7.28 1.91
C PHE A 6 -20.95 6.39 2.66
N GLN A 7 -20.97 5.10 2.37
CA GLN A 7 -20.03 4.14 2.90
C GLN A 7 -19.09 3.68 1.79
N VAL A 8 -17.78 3.72 2.07
CA VAL A 8 -16.73 3.22 1.17
C VAL A 8 -16.01 2.09 1.90
N PRO A 9 -16.09 0.83 1.44
CA PRO A 9 -15.54 -0.33 2.16
C PRO A 9 -14.04 -0.51 1.96
N MET A 10 -13.35 0.48 1.37
CA MET A 10 -11.92 0.44 1.09
C MET A 10 -11.13 1.09 2.23
N CYS A 11 -10.02 0.44 2.62
CA CYS A 11 -9.09 1.01 3.58
C CYS A 11 -8.32 2.20 2.99
N GLY A 12 -7.82 3.09 3.89
CA GLY A 12 -7.07 4.29 3.51
C GLY A 12 -7.92 5.56 3.57
N CYS A 13 -7.49 6.53 4.40
CA CYS A 13 -8.21 7.78 4.60
C CYS A 13 -8.40 8.59 3.31
N TYR A 14 -7.49 8.46 2.34
CA TYR A 14 -7.58 9.09 1.03
C TYR A 14 -8.75 8.59 0.16
N GLN A 15 -9.36 7.45 0.50
CA GLN A 15 -10.48 6.90 -0.25
C GLN A 15 -11.77 7.72 -0.07
N ALA A 16 -11.95 8.34 1.09
CA ALA A 16 -13.07 9.25 1.31
C ALA A 16 -13.00 10.45 0.34
N MET A 17 -11.80 11.05 0.19
CA MET A 17 -11.57 12.16 -0.74
C MET A 17 -11.74 11.73 -2.21
N ASN A 18 -11.26 10.53 -2.57
CA ASN A 18 -11.45 9.98 -3.91
C ASN A 18 -12.94 9.76 -4.23
N ALA A 19 -13.71 9.26 -3.27
CA ALA A 19 -15.15 9.05 -3.42
C ALA A 19 -15.89 10.38 -3.56
N GLU A 20 -15.56 11.38 -2.74
CA GLU A 20 -16.13 12.73 -2.84
C GLU A 20 -15.88 13.33 -4.22
N LEU A 21 -14.65 13.31 -4.70
CA LEU A 21 -14.29 13.80 -6.02
C LEU A 21 -15.05 13.05 -7.14
N ALA A 22 -15.20 11.72 -7.01
CA ALA A 22 -15.94 10.92 -7.97
C ALA A 22 -17.44 11.28 -7.98
N LEU A 23 -18.04 11.52 -6.82
CA LEU A 23 -19.43 11.97 -6.71
C LEU A 23 -19.63 13.35 -7.33
N GLU A 24 -18.79 14.33 -7.01
CA GLU A 24 -18.85 15.68 -7.59
C GLU A 24 -18.69 15.65 -9.12
N ALA A 25 -17.70 14.86 -9.62
CA ALA A 25 -17.50 14.71 -11.06
C ALA A 25 -18.71 14.05 -11.73
N SER A 26 -19.32 13.05 -11.09
CA SER A 26 -20.51 12.37 -11.60
C SER A 26 -21.73 13.32 -11.63
N GLU A 27 -21.91 14.11 -10.58
CA GLU A 27 -22.98 15.13 -10.52
C GLU A 27 -22.83 16.16 -11.65
N TYR A 28 -21.61 16.64 -11.88
CA TYR A 28 -21.32 17.54 -12.98
C TYR A 28 -21.62 16.94 -14.35
N LEU A 29 -21.24 15.68 -14.59
CA LEU A 29 -21.44 14.98 -15.86
C LEU A 29 -22.91 14.64 -16.10
N LEU A 30 -23.69 14.41 -15.04
CA LEU A 30 -25.12 14.10 -15.09
C LEU A 30 -26.00 15.34 -14.90
N ALA A 31 -25.44 16.54 -15.05
CA ALA A 31 -26.18 17.78 -14.87
C ALA A 31 -27.44 17.84 -15.80
N GLY A 32 -28.62 17.85 -15.16
CA GLY A 32 -29.93 17.82 -15.85
C GLY A 32 -30.58 16.43 -15.90
N GLU A 33 -29.89 15.37 -15.46
CA GLU A 33 -30.45 14.05 -15.26
C GLU A 33 -30.97 13.87 -13.81
N GLU A 34 -31.89 12.93 -13.61
CA GLU A 34 -32.35 12.58 -12.26
C GLU A 34 -31.27 11.75 -11.52
N ILE A 35 -30.76 12.29 -10.41
CA ILE A 35 -29.77 11.59 -9.57
C ILE A 35 -30.49 10.68 -8.57
N HIS A 36 -30.25 9.39 -8.69
CA HIS A 36 -30.77 8.37 -7.77
C HIS A 36 -29.76 8.10 -6.65
N MET A 37 -29.85 8.83 -5.54
CA MET A 37 -28.91 8.74 -4.40
C MET A 37 -28.77 7.33 -3.83
N ASP A 38 -29.81 6.52 -3.84
CA ASP A 38 -29.74 5.13 -3.35
C ASP A 38 -28.85 4.26 -4.23
N ARG A 39 -28.87 4.45 -5.56
CA ARG A 39 -27.94 3.74 -6.47
C ARG A 39 -26.49 4.16 -6.27
N TRP A 40 -26.26 5.43 -5.95
CA TRP A 40 -24.91 5.91 -5.66
C TRP A 40 -24.38 5.33 -4.35
N LYS A 41 -25.23 5.21 -3.32
CA LYS A 41 -24.88 4.55 -2.07
C LYS A 41 -24.54 3.07 -2.28
N GLU A 42 -25.35 2.35 -3.04
CA GLU A 42 -25.11 0.95 -3.38
C GLU A 42 -23.79 0.78 -4.15
N ALA A 43 -23.56 1.62 -5.19
CA ALA A 43 -22.34 1.55 -5.99
C ALA A 43 -21.07 1.83 -5.17
N LEU A 44 -21.10 2.80 -4.24
CA LEU A 44 -19.97 3.07 -3.37
C LEU A 44 -19.76 2.00 -2.31
N ALA A 45 -20.84 1.40 -1.79
CA ALA A 45 -20.75 0.32 -0.80
C ALA A 45 -20.19 -0.99 -1.38
N GLU A 46 -20.25 -1.18 -2.69
CA GLU A 46 -19.67 -2.32 -3.41
C GLU A 46 -18.30 -2.02 -4.04
N LEU A 47 -17.79 -0.79 -3.83
CA LEU A 47 -16.56 -0.36 -4.48
C LEU A 47 -15.36 -1.18 -4.01
N HIS A 48 -14.63 -1.72 -4.96
CA HIS A 48 -13.35 -2.38 -4.74
C HIS A 48 -12.33 -1.89 -5.76
N TRP A 49 -11.13 -1.57 -5.30
CA TRP A 49 -10.02 -1.18 -6.16
C TRP A 49 -8.73 -1.85 -5.71
N GLU A 50 -8.18 -2.66 -6.56
CA GLU A 50 -6.99 -3.45 -6.27
C GLU A 50 -5.76 -2.58 -5.98
N GLY A 51 -4.93 -3.02 -5.04
CA GLY A 51 -3.67 -2.34 -4.70
C GLY A 51 -3.85 -0.98 -4.03
N ARG A 52 -4.91 -0.80 -3.25
CA ARG A 52 -5.16 0.38 -2.41
C ARG A 52 -5.44 -0.05 -0.98
N MET A 53 -4.39 -0.09 -0.14
CA MET A 53 -4.46 -0.64 1.21
C MET A 53 -5.21 -1.99 1.24
N GLU A 54 -4.97 -2.79 0.19
CA GLU A 54 -5.65 -4.07 -0.03
C GLU A 54 -5.00 -5.17 0.78
N ARG A 55 -5.81 -5.86 1.61
CA ARG A 55 -5.36 -7.04 2.33
C ARG A 55 -5.36 -8.24 1.40
N VAL A 56 -4.19 -8.79 1.13
CA VAL A 56 -4.00 -9.90 0.18
C VAL A 56 -3.60 -11.21 0.87
N GLY A 57 -3.34 -11.17 2.17
CA GLY A 57 -3.02 -12.32 3.02
C GLY A 57 -3.37 -12.02 4.47
N ALA A 58 -3.22 -12.99 5.37
CA ALA A 58 -3.57 -12.86 6.79
C ALA A 58 -2.90 -11.63 7.45
N HIS A 59 -1.65 -11.36 7.05
CA HIS A 59 -0.81 -10.30 7.60
C HIS A 59 -0.10 -9.48 6.54
N ILE A 60 -0.64 -9.45 5.30
CA ILE A 60 -0.02 -8.76 4.18
C ILE A 60 -1.01 -7.78 3.57
N THR A 61 -0.65 -6.52 3.60
CA THR A 61 -1.37 -5.43 2.94
C THR A 61 -0.50 -4.87 1.81
N VAL A 62 -1.09 -4.68 0.64
CA VAL A 62 -0.42 -4.08 -0.52
C VAL A 62 -0.99 -2.71 -0.82
N ASP A 63 -0.13 -1.76 -1.19
CA ASP A 63 -0.53 -0.45 -1.64
C ASP A 63 0.29 -0.01 -2.86
N GLY A 64 -0.38 0.54 -3.87
CA GLY A 64 0.23 1.01 -5.09
C GLY A 64 0.88 2.39 -5.00
N ALA A 65 1.10 2.93 -3.80
CA ALA A 65 1.81 4.18 -3.60
C ALA A 65 3.20 4.14 -4.25
N HIS A 66 3.50 5.09 -5.13
CA HIS A 66 4.71 5.10 -5.95
C HIS A 66 5.23 6.52 -6.28
N ASN A 67 4.79 7.51 -5.53
CA ASN A 67 5.25 8.90 -5.59
C ASN A 67 5.15 9.54 -4.21
N PRO A 68 5.81 10.68 -3.94
CA PRO A 68 5.81 11.31 -2.61
C PRO A 68 4.42 11.57 -2.05
N GLY A 69 3.50 12.16 -2.80
CA GLY A 69 2.15 12.45 -2.31
C GLY A 69 1.34 11.18 -1.97
N ALA A 70 1.55 10.07 -2.71
CA ALA A 70 0.94 8.81 -2.37
C ALA A 70 1.58 8.18 -1.10
N MET A 71 2.88 8.43 -0.83
CA MET A 71 3.50 8.02 0.43
C MET A 71 2.93 8.77 1.62
N GLU A 72 2.67 10.07 1.48
CA GLU A 72 2.00 10.88 2.50
C GLU A 72 0.62 10.29 2.83
N ALA A 73 -0.20 10.04 1.82
CA ALA A 73 -1.54 9.46 1.98
C ALA A 73 -1.50 8.05 2.61
N PHE A 74 -0.52 7.23 2.23
CA PHE A 74 -0.30 5.91 2.84
C PHE A 74 0.06 6.04 4.33
N VAL A 75 1.03 6.88 4.66
CA VAL A 75 1.47 7.12 6.05
C VAL A 75 0.34 7.63 6.93
N GLU A 76 -0.45 8.59 6.44
CA GLU A 76 -1.64 9.09 7.14
C GLU A 76 -2.65 7.97 7.38
N SER A 77 -2.88 7.12 6.39
CA SER A 77 -3.80 5.99 6.51
C SER A 77 -3.32 4.97 7.54
N VAL A 78 -2.02 4.64 7.57
CA VAL A 78 -1.46 3.72 8.57
C VAL A 78 -1.51 4.33 9.98
N LYS A 79 -1.24 5.63 10.12
CA LYS A 79 -1.33 6.34 11.42
C LYS A 79 -2.76 6.41 11.95
N ALA A 80 -3.76 6.40 11.07
CA ALA A 80 -5.18 6.42 11.43
C ALA A 80 -5.70 5.05 11.91
N LEU A 81 -4.98 3.95 11.67
CA LEU A 81 -5.33 2.63 12.19
C LEU A 81 -5.10 2.58 13.71
N ASP A 82 -5.96 1.86 14.41
CA ASP A 82 -5.75 1.56 15.82
C ASP A 82 -4.44 0.77 16.03
N GLU A 83 -3.81 0.90 17.20
CA GLU A 83 -2.55 0.20 17.50
C GLU A 83 -2.68 -1.32 17.36
N SER A 84 -3.84 -1.89 17.70
CA SER A 84 -4.14 -3.31 17.58
C SER A 84 -4.25 -3.78 16.12
N GLU A 85 -4.66 -2.89 15.21
CA GLU A 85 -4.77 -3.18 13.78
C GLU A 85 -3.44 -2.95 13.06
N ARG A 86 -2.66 -1.95 13.52
CA ARG A 86 -1.38 -1.61 12.92
C ARG A 86 -0.29 -2.64 13.24
N GLY A 87 -0.26 -3.18 14.47
CA GLY A 87 0.75 -4.12 14.93
C GLY A 87 2.19 -3.62 14.81
N GLU A 88 3.17 -4.50 15.03
CA GLU A 88 4.56 -4.25 14.64
C GLU A 88 4.67 -4.30 13.11
N MET A 89 5.30 -3.30 12.50
CA MET A 89 5.29 -3.12 11.06
C MET A 89 6.60 -3.57 10.41
N VAL A 90 6.50 -4.35 9.34
CA VAL A 90 7.59 -4.60 8.39
C VAL A 90 7.20 -4.01 7.05
N LEU A 91 8.08 -3.20 6.45
CA LEU A 91 7.87 -2.68 5.10
C LEU A 91 8.63 -3.52 4.07
N LEU A 92 7.91 -4.03 3.06
CA LEU A 92 8.48 -4.61 1.86
C LEU A 92 8.36 -3.60 0.73
N PHE A 93 9.50 -3.18 0.16
CA PHE A 93 9.56 -2.07 -0.76
C PHE A 93 10.27 -2.40 -2.06
N SER A 94 9.76 -1.86 -3.14
CA SER A 94 10.46 -1.80 -4.42
C SER A 94 10.06 -0.54 -5.20
N ALA A 95 10.87 -0.14 -6.17
CA ALA A 95 10.59 1.05 -6.95
C ALA A 95 11.07 0.93 -8.40
N VAL A 96 10.53 1.77 -9.26
CA VAL A 96 11.04 1.99 -10.63
C VAL A 96 11.88 3.26 -10.69
N SER A 97 12.86 3.28 -11.59
CA SER A 97 13.92 4.29 -11.65
C SER A 97 13.45 5.69 -12.07
N ASP A 98 12.28 5.81 -12.70
CA ASP A 98 11.67 7.08 -13.11
C ASP A 98 10.91 7.77 -11.97
N LYS A 99 10.87 7.18 -10.79
CA LYS A 99 10.21 7.73 -9.59
C LYS A 99 11.22 8.35 -8.62
N LYS A 100 10.72 9.25 -7.79
CA LYS A 100 11.51 9.91 -6.72
C LYS A 100 11.63 9.00 -5.50
N TYR A 101 12.14 7.78 -5.68
CA TYR A 101 12.19 6.77 -4.62
C TYR A 101 13.04 7.20 -3.41
N ASP A 102 14.05 8.03 -3.59
CA ASP A 102 14.87 8.59 -2.49
C ASP A 102 13.96 9.39 -1.52
N GLN A 103 13.16 10.34 -2.07
CA GLN A 103 12.21 11.12 -1.26
C GLN A 103 11.11 10.27 -0.62
N MET A 104 10.65 9.23 -1.32
CA MET A 104 9.67 8.30 -0.79
C MET A 104 10.23 7.54 0.42
N ILE A 105 11.46 7.04 0.32
CA ILE A 105 12.15 6.29 1.38
C ILE A 105 12.42 7.18 2.59
N GLU A 106 12.97 8.39 2.36
CA GLU A 106 13.19 9.39 3.40
C GLU A 106 11.89 9.64 4.20
N TYR A 107 10.81 9.94 3.50
CA TYR A 107 9.52 10.22 4.12
C TYR A 107 8.98 9.05 4.95
N LEU A 108 9.09 7.80 4.44
CA LEU A 108 8.68 6.60 5.17
C LEU A 108 9.49 6.42 6.45
N CYS A 109 10.83 6.56 6.38
CA CYS A 109 11.73 6.41 7.53
C CYS A 109 11.49 7.46 8.61
N GLU A 110 11.16 8.70 8.22
CA GLU A 110 10.91 9.80 9.15
C GLU A 110 9.54 9.73 9.82
N ASN A 111 8.55 9.12 9.16
CA ASN A 111 7.15 9.24 9.57
C ASN A 111 6.51 7.95 10.08
N LEU A 112 7.14 6.79 9.92
CA LEU A 112 6.64 5.51 10.41
C LEU A 112 7.64 4.85 11.36
N ASP A 113 7.14 4.29 12.44
CA ASP A 113 7.90 3.39 13.30
C ASP A 113 7.82 1.97 12.71
N VAL A 114 8.90 1.55 12.04
CA VAL A 114 8.99 0.30 11.31
C VAL A 114 10.05 -0.59 11.99
N LYS A 115 9.70 -1.84 12.25
CA LYS A 115 10.60 -2.82 12.86
C LYS A 115 11.76 -3.19 11.92
N ALA A 116 11.45 -3.42 10.65
CA ALA A 116 12.42 -3.78 9.63
C ALA A 116 11.95 -3.38 8.22
N TYR A 117 12.89 -3.10 7.36
CA TYR A 117 12.70 -2.86 5.93
C TYR A 117 13.24 -4.03 5.12
N VAL A 118 12.45 -4.52 4.20
CA VAL A 118 12.86 -5.54 3.23
C VAL A 118 12.73 -4.92 1.84
N VAL A 119 13.80 -4.91 1.09
CA VAL A 119 13.79 -4.36 -0.27
C VAL A 119 14.01 -5.47 -1.29
N THR A 120 13.28 -5.37 -2.39
CA THR A 120 13.42 -6.27 -3.54
C THR A 120 13.45 -5.47 -4.84
N GLN A 121 13.80 -6.10 -5.93
CA GLN A 121 13.76 -5.47 -7.25
C GLN A 121 12.55 -5.96 -8.04
N ILE A 122 12.11 -5.10 -8.96
CA ILE A 122 11.09 -5.44 -9.94
C ILE A 122 11.78 -6.12 -11.13
N GLU A 123 11.23 -7.20 -11.63
CA GLU A 123 11.71 -7.91 -12.83
C GLU A 123 11.32 -7.11 -14.11
N ASP A 124 11.84 -5.89 -14.24
CA ASP A 124 11.62 -4.98 -15.36
C ASP A 124 12.88 -4.12 -15.53
N GLU A 125 13.19 -3.70 -16.76
CA GLU A 125 14.38 -2.85 -17.04
C GLU A 125 14.38 -1.53 -16.27
N ARG A 126 13.21 -1.05 -15.86
CA ARG A 126 13.05 0.15 -15.04
C ARG A 126 13.16 -0.12 -13.55
N GLY A 127 13.23 -1.38 -13.14
CA GLY A 127 13.38 -1.74 -11.73
C GLY A 127 14.65 -1.16 -11.14
N VAL A 128 14.55 -0.55 -9.96
CA VAL A 128 15.74 -0.14 -9.20
C VAL A 128 16.34 -1.40 -8.56
N PRO A 129 17.65 -1.65 -8.72
CA PRO A 129 18.31 -2.77 -8.07
C PRO A 129 18.09 -2.76 -6.55
N ALA A 130 17.82 -3.93 -5.97
CA ALA A 130 17.50 -4.05 -4.54
C ALA A 130 18.61 -3.47 -3.64
N GLU A 131 19.90 -3.69 -3.97
CA GLU A 131 21.00 -3.15 -3.19
C GLU A 131 21.01 -1.60 -3.21
N LYS A 132 20.69 -1.00 -4.35
CA LYS A 132 20.60 0.46 -4.45
C LYS A 132 19.47 1.02 -3.57
N LEU A 133 18.33 0.34 -3.49
CA LEU A 133 17.23 0.71 -2.58
C LEU A 133 17.66 0.53 -1.11
N ALA A 134 18.36 -0.58 -0.80
CA ALA A 134 18.87 -0.83 0.55
C ALA A 134 19.84 0.28 1.01
N ASP A 135 20.73 0.72 0.12
CA ASP A 135 21.66 1.80 0.42
C ASP A 135 20.95 3.15 0.67
N VAL A 136 19.83 3.40 0.00
CA VAL A 136 18.99 4.56 0.29
C VAL A 136 18.37 4.47 1.67
N PHE A 137 17.74 3.34 2.00
CA PHE A 137 17.16 3.12 3.33
C PHE A 137 18.20 3.30 4.45
N ARG A 138 19.37 2.70 4.32
CA ARG A 138 20.47 2.78 5.32
C ARG A 138 20.97 4.22 5.59
N ARG A 139 20.65 5.17 4.72
CA ARG A 139 20.96 6.60 4.95
C ARG A 139 19.97 7.28 5.90
N TYR A 140 18.74 6.77 5.99
CA TYR A 140 17.65 7.40 6.69
C TYR A 140 17.19 6.63 7.93
N THR A 141 17.72 5.42 8.19
CA THR A 141 17.30 4.61 9.34
C THR A 141 18.43 3.73 9.87
N ASP A 142 18.43 3.53 11.20
CA ASP A 142 19.26 2.54 11.90
C ASP A 142 18.52 1.19 12.07
N ARG A 143 17.28 1.08 11.60
CA ARG A 143 16.51 -0.17 11.64
C ARG A 143 17.10 -1.20 10.66
N PRO A 144 16.90 -2.50 10.89
CA PRO A 144 17.35 -3.54 9.97
C PRO A 144 16.84 -3.32 8.54
N VAL A 145 17.75 -3.41 7.55
CA VAL A 145 17.43 -3.30 6.12
C VAL A 145 17.94 -4.57 5.42
N TYR A 146 17.02 -5.39 4.95
CA TYR A 146 17.28 -6.64 4.26
C TYR A 146 17.17 -6.44 2.74
N CYS A 147 18.23 -6.78 2.01
CA CYS A 147 18.26 -6.76 0.56
C CYS A 147 18.01 -8.16 0.02
N LYS A 148 17.00 -8.34 -0.81
CA LYS A 148 16.66 -9.61 -1.48
C LYS A 148 16.30 -9.32 -2.94
N GLU A 149 17.04 -9.94 -3.86
CA GLU A 149 16.77 -9.74 -5.29
C GLU A 149 15.46 -10.41 -5.70
N ARG A 150 15.17 -11.60 -5.19
CA ARG A 150 13.96 -12.35 -5.50
C ARG A 150 12.84 -12.02 -4.54
N LEU A 151 11.63 -11.84 -5.11
CA LEU A 151 10.45 -11.51 -4.32
C LEU A 151 10.11 -12.58 -3.28
N GLU A 152 10.22 -13.87 -3.63
CA GLU A 152 9.93 -14.98 -2.70
C GLU A 152 10.83 -14.92 -1.45
N ASP A 153 12.11 -14.60 -1.64
CA ASP A 153 13.07 -14.49 -0.53
C ASP A 153 12.79 -13.23 0.30
N ALA A 154 12.36 -12.14 -0.35
CA ALA A 154 11.95 -10.92 0.32
C ALA A 154 10.71 -11.14 1.19
N VAL A 155 9.68 -11.81 0.66
CA VAL A 155 8.46 -12.13 1.41
C VAL A 155 8.76 -13.04 2.58
N ARG A 156 9.55 -14.13 2.39
CA ARG A 156 9.96 -15.02 3.50
C ARG A 156 10.72 -14.25 4.58
N THR A 157 11.59 -13.32 4.18
CA THR A 157 12.32 -12.48 5.14
C THR A 157 11.36 -11.58 5.90
N ALA A 158 10.43 -10.91 5.21
CA ALA A 158 9.42 -10.06 5.84
C ALA A 158 8.52 -10.84 6.80
N MET A 159 8.11 -12.05 6.43
CA MET A 159 7.33 -12.97 7.29
C MET A 159 8.08 -13.33 8.57
N ASN A 160 9.37 -13.64 8.48
CA ASN A 160 10.20 -13.94 9.65
C ASN A 160 10.37 -12.72 10.56
N GLU A 161 10.60 -11.54 9.98
CA GLU A 161 10.83 -10.31 10.73
C GLU A 161 9.56 -9.79 11.43
N ARG A 162 8.37 -9.97 10.85
CA ARG A 162 7.10 -9.54 11.48
C ARG A 162 6.81 -10.27 12.78
N GLY A 163 7.35 -11.50 12.96
CA GLY A 163 6.99 -12.35 14.09
C GLY A 163 5.55 -12.90 13.97
N GLU A 164 4.92 -13.21 15.09
CA GLU A 164 3.59 -13.82 15.12
C GLU A 164 2.44 -12.81 14.89
N THR A 165 2.58 -11.59 15.39
CA THR A 165 1.51 -10.58 15.43
C THR A 165 1.75 -9.35 14.57
N GLY A 166 2.90 -9.26 13.91
CA GLY A 166 3.24 -8.11 13.09
C GLY A 166 2.54 -8.12 11.73
N GLU A 167 2.54 -6.97 11.06
CA GLU A 167 1.94 -6.74 9.75
C GLU A 167 3.00 -6.38 8.71
N ILE A 168 2.81 -6.86 7.48
CA ILE A 168 3.67 -6.56 6.33
C ILE A 168 2.91 -5.61 5.41
N TYR A 169 3.52 -4.46 5.12
CA TYR A 169 3.02 -3.54 4.12
C TYR A 169 3.94 -3.52 2.91
N CYS A 170 3.39 -3.84 1.74
CA CYS A 170 4.12 -3.90 0.47
C CYS A 170 3.76 -2.68 -0.37
N LEU A 171 4.75 -1.83 -0.69
CA LEU A 171 4.51 -0.59 -1.42
C LEU A 171 5.72 -0.12 -2.23
N GLY A 172 5.55 0.99 -2.96
CA GLY A 172 6.58 1.64 -3.77
C GLY A 172 6.39 1.44 -5.28
N SER A 173 5.59 0.44 -5.70
CA SER A 173 5.28 0.22 -7.10
C SER A 173 4.03 -0.62 -7.31
N LEU A 174 3.21 -0.28 -8.31
CA LEU A 174 2.11 -1.12 -8.78
C LEU A 174 2.60 -2.46 -9.36
N TYR A 175 3.83 -2.50 -9.89
CA TYR A 175 4.43 -3.76 -10.34
C TYR A 175 4.66 -4.71 -9.17
N LEU A 176 5.15 -4.20 -8.03
CA LEU A 176 5.31 -5.01 -6.82
C LEU A 176 3.98 -5.56 -6.34
N VAL A 177 2.91 -4.75 -6.35
CA VAL A 177 1.55 -5.21 -6.01
C VAL A 177 1.12 -6.38 -6.91
N GLY A 178 1.29 -6.26 -8.23
CA GLY A 178 0.97 -7.32 -9.17
C GLY A 178 1.80 -8.59 -8.96
N MET A 179 3.10 -8.45 -8.70
CA MET A 179 4.00 -9.57 -8.39
C MET A 179 3.59 -10.27 -7.08
N MET A 180 3.24 -9.51 -6.03
CA MET A 180 2.76 -10.05 -4.76
C MET A 180 1.48 -10.87 -4.93
N LYS A 181 0.48 -10.30 -5.60
CA LYS A 181 -0.80 -10.99 -5.86
C LYS A 181 -0.59 -12.29 -6.66
N LYS A 182 0.27 -12.27 -7.67
CA LYS A 182 0.62 -13.46 -8.45
C LYS A 182 1.33 -14.52 -7.62
N LEU A 183 2.25 -14.11 -6.75
CA LEU A 183 3.02 -15.01 -5.88
C LEU A 183 2.09 -15.74 -4.89
N LEU A 184 1.20 -15.00 -4.23
CA LEU A 184 0.24 -15.55 -3.27
C LEU A 184 -0.80 -16.46 -3.95
N ALA A 185 -1.33 -16.07 -5.12
CA ALA A 185 -2.26 -16.89 -5.89
C ALA A 185 -1.63 -18.21 -6.38
N GLY A 186 -0.30 -18.23 -6.57
CA GLY A 186 0.45 -19.42 -6.98
C GLY A 186 0.74 -20.41 -5.86
N GLY A 187 0.35 -20.12 -4.61
CA GLY A 187 0.59 -20.99 -3.45
C GLY A 187 2.07 -21.20 -3.11
N ALA A 188 2.96 -20.36 -3.65
CA ALA A 188 4.40 -20.48 -3.41
C ALA A 188 4.81 -20.07 -1.98
N ILE A 189 3.91 -19.43 -1.26
CA ILE A 189 4.07 -19.04 0.15
C ILE A 189 2.79 -19.44 0.85
N ASP A 190 2.93 -20.26 1.90
CA ASP A 190 1.81 -20.70 2.72
C ASP A 190 1.33 -19.51 3.57
N ASP A 191 0.07 -19.11 3.45
CA ASP A 191 -0.55 -17.98 4.18
C ASP A 191 -0.65 -18.22 5.70
N GLN A 192 -0.15 -19.34 6.19
CA GLN A 192 -0.26 -19.79 7.59
C GLN A 192 0.97 -19.50 8.46
N PHE A 193 1.92 -18.72 7.97
CA PHE A 193 3.05 -18.27 8.79
C PHE A 193 2.77 -16.93 9.44
#